data_74bb07f954228d68968b71b5e19125fd
#
_entry.id   74bb07f954228d68968b71b5e19125fd
#
_cell.length_a   1.000
_cell.length_b   1.000
_cell.length_c   1.000
_cell.angle_alpha   90.00
_cell.angle_beta   90.00
_cell.angle_gamma   90.00
#
_symmetry.space_group_name_H-M   'P 1'
#
loop_
_entity.id
_entity.type
_entity.pdbx_description
1 polymer ?
#
loop_
_entity_poly.entity_id
_entity_poly.type
_entity_poly.pdbx_seq_one_letter_code
_entity_poly.pdbx_strand_id
1 'polypeptide(L)'
;PLFLLLLLFISPSNANDKRFLLEDTLPALRGEKAPQTWNEAWRGFDPRKEPLEIEVLKEWEEDGVVLRVLRYRIGVFKGTKAKMACVYGFPKGGRRLPGLVQIHGGGQYADYQAPLTNAKRGYASLSISWAGRISAPGYRVSPNEVKLFWEGKTKDPRYKVTTDWGALDAYHAPSRNGKDAFPSIPVAEWTLDSIESPRNNSWFLATLGVRRGLTFLERQPEVDGNQLGVYGHSMGGKLSVLTAGSDKRVKAAVPSCGGISDRYSFSPLHLATVSDPPSLKNITCPILFLSPSNDFHGRINDLETSVQEIQSKNWRVSCSPHHNHQDSAPYEVGTQIWFDSYLQGLGKVPATPQLNLILADGKSPAVSLTVDESEEISSVDLFYTQ
;
A
#
# COMPACT_ATOMS: atom_id res chain seq x y z
N PRO A 1 57.18 -7.69 -23.25
CA PRO A 1 55.78 -7.53 -23.59
C PRO A 1 54.88 -8.26 -22.57
N LEU A 2 54.20 -7.46 -21.76
CA LEU A 2 53.28 -7.94 -20.73
C LEU A 2 51.92 -8.15 -21.42
N PHE A 3 51.47 -9.40 -21.51
CA PHE A 3 50.10 -9.69 -21.91
C PHE A 3 49.18 -9.47 -20.72
N LEU A 4 48.33 -8.44 -20.78
CA LEU A 4 47.26 -8.19 -19.84
C LEU A 4 46.07 -9.08 -20.21
N LEU A 5 45.85 -10.14 -19.43
CA LEU A 5 44.70 -11.02 -19.60
C LEU A 5 43.50 -10.33 -18.96
N LEU A 6 42.59 -9.76 -19.78
CA LEU A 6 41.33 -9.21 -19.34
C LEU A 6 40.38 -10.37 -19.08
N LEU A 7 40.22 -10.79 -17.82
CA LEU A 7 39.17 -11.74 -17.41
C LEU A 7 37.86 -10.98 -17.37
N LEU A 8 37.05 -11.13 -18.42
CA LEU A 8 35.63 -10.81 -18.42
C LEU A 8 34.93 -11.81 -17.49
N PHE A 9 34.59 -11.37 -16.30
CA PHE A 9 33.59 -12.08 -15.47
C PHE A 9 32.23 -11.95 -16.13
N ILE A 10 31.88 -12.91 -16.99
CA ILE A 10 30.51 -13.16 -17.39
C ILE A 10 29.88 -13.85 -16.17
N SER A 11 29.10 -13.09 -15.40
CA SER A 11 28.20 -13.69 -14.40
C SER A 11 27.35 -14.73 -15.12
N PRO A 12 27.27 -15.98 -14.64
CA PRO A 12 26.39 -16.95 -15.24
C PRO A 12 24.96 -16.44 -15.14
N SER A 13 24.37 -16.06 -16.25
CA SER A 13 22.92 -15.87 -16.35
C SER A 13 22.28 -17.18 -15.92
N ASN A 14 21.58 -17.17 -14.80
CA ASN A 14 20.91 -18.33 -14.25
C ASN A 14 20.04 -18.96 -15.34
N ALA A 15 20.45 -20.11 -15.85
CA ALA A 15 19.70 -20.91 -16.83
C ALA A 15 18.33 -21.38 -16.30
N ASN A 16 18.04 -21.16 -15.00
CA ASN A 16 16.75 -21.39 -14.36
C ASN A 16 15.70 -20.28 -14.63
N ASP A 17 16.09 -19.12 -15.11
CA ASP A 17 15.14 -18.04 -15.41
C ASP A 17 14.22 -18.33 -16.60
N LYS A 18 14.62 -19.20 -17.52
CA LYS A 18 13.80 -19.51 -18.70
C LYS A 18 12.56 -20.38 -18.39
N ARG A 19 12.55 -21.13 -17.28
CA ARG A 19 11.38 -21.94 -16.88
C ARG A 19 10.26 -21.11 -16.25
N PHE A 20 10.58 -19.95 -15.69
CA PHE A 20 9.59 -19.06 -15.03
C PHE A 20 8.95 -18.05 -15.99
N LEU A 21 9.40 -17.97 -17.25
CA LEU A 21 8.88 -17.02 -18.22
C LEU A 21 7.48 -17.36 -18.76
N LEU A 22 6.91 -18.52 -18.43
CA LEU A 22 5.65 -19.02 -19.00
C LEU A 22 4.52 -19.22 -17.97
N GLU A 23 4.80 -19.16 -16.66
CA GLU A 23 3.78 -19.35 -15.65
C GLU A 23 3.46 -18.04 -14.93
N ASP A 24 2.22 -17.60 -15.07
CA ASP A 24 1.70 -16.48 -14.28
C ASP A 24 1.61 -16.84 -12.79
N THR A 25 2.02 -15.92 -11.92
CA THR A 25 1.86 -16.02 -10.46
C THR A 25 0.41 -16.11 -10.06
N LEU A 26 -0.45 -15.49 -10.82
CA LEU A 26 -1.90 -15.56 -10.69
C LEU A 26 -2.50 -15.64 -12.10
N PRO A 27 -2.66 -16.87 -12.64
CA PRO A 27 -3.20 -17.06 -13.98
C PRO A 27 -4.57 -16.41 -14.15
N ALA A 28 -4.79 -15.76 -15.29
CA ALA A 28 -6.09 -15.19 -15.63
C ALA A 28 -7.14 -16.30 -15.77
N LEU A 29 -8.29 -16.14 -15.12
CA LEU A 29 -9.44 -17.00 -15.28
C LEU A 29 -10.03 -16.83 -16.69
N ARG A 30 -10.38 -17.95 -17.33
CA ARG A 30 -10.88 -17.95 -18.72
C ARG A 30 -12.27 -18.54 -18.88
N GLY A 31 -12.65 -19.51 -18.10
CA GLY A 31 -13.93 -20.20 -18.13
C GLY A 31 -14.31 -20.80 -16.78
N GLU A 32 -13.47 -20.63 -15.79
CA GLU A 32 -13.67 -21.11 -14.44
C GLU A 32 -14.69 -20.25 -13.70
N LYS A 33 -15.26 -20.78 -12.62
CA LYS A 33 -16.13 -20.02 -11.75
C LYS A 33 -15.34 -18.88 -11.07
N ALA A 34 -15.86 -17.66 -11.13
CA ALA A 34 -15.29 -16.52 -10.45
C ALA A 34 -15.24 -16.73 -8.91
N PRO A 35 -14.20 -16.26 -8.22
CA PRO A 35 -14.07 -16.36 -6.78
C PRO A 35 -15.27 -15.76 -6.05
N GLN A 36 -15.76 -16.44 -5.03
CA GLN A 36 -16.87 -16.01 -4.18
C GLN A 36 -16.40 -15.56 -2.79
N THR A 37 -15.14 -15.84 -2.46
CA THR A 37 -14.54 -15.49 -1.17
C THR A 37 -13.14 -14.90 -1.37
N TRP A 38 -12.68 -14.17 -0.37
CA TRP A 38 -11.32 -13.63 -0.33
C TRP A 38 -10.24 -14.73 -0.46
N ASN A 39 -10.43 -15.86 0.22
CA ASN A 39 -9.49 -16.98 0.11
C ASN A 39 -9.44 -17.58 -1.32
N GLU A 40 -10.56 -17.65 -2.00
CA GLU A 40 -10.60 -18.10 -3.39
C GLU A 40 -9.92 -17.09 -4.32
N ALA A 41 -10.12 -15.78 -4.10
CA ALA A 41 -9.51 -14.73 -4.92
C ALA A 41 -7.98 -14.77 -4.86
N TRP A 42 -7.40 -15.04 -3.69
CA TRP A 42 -5.95 -15.12 -3.48
C TRP A 42 -5.36 -16.53 -3.60
N ARG A 43 -6.17 -17.54 -3.91
CA ARG A 43 -5.72 -18.93 -3.98
C ARG A 43 -4.60 -19.11 -5.00
N GLY A 44 -3.49 -19.69 -4.55
CA GLY A 44 -2.34 -20.00 -5.40
C GLY A 44 -1.46 -18.80 -5.74
N PHE A 45 -1.78 -17.59 -5.28
CA PHE A 45 -0.92 -16.45 -5.51
C PHE A 45 0.32 -16.44 -4.60
N ASP A 46 1.48 -16.57 -5.23
CA ASP A 46 2.78 -16.34 -4.60
C ASP A 46 3.47 -15.14 -5.26
N PRO A 47 3.59 -14.00 -4.56
CA PRO A 47 4.18 -12.78 -5.13
C PRO A 47 5.66 -12.92 -5.48
N ARG A 48 6.33 -14.00 -5.03
CA ARG A 48 7.76 -14.27 -5.32
C ARG A 48 7.99 -15.13 -6.55
N LYS A 49 6.96 -15.81 -7.03
CA LYS A 49 7.11 -16.86 -8.05
C LYS A 49 7.64 -16.35 -9.38
N GLU A 50 7.16 -15.19 -9.83
CA GLU A 50 7.57 -14.61 -11.12
C GLU A 50 8.74 -13.63 -11.01
N PRO A 51 9.54 -13.48 -12.08
CA PRO A 51 10.50 -12.40 -12.21
C PRO A 51 9.82 -11.03 -12.12
N LEU A 52 10.48 -10.07 -11.47
CA LEU A 52 9.99 -8.68 -11.40
C LEU A 52 10.24 -7.90 -12.69
N GLU A 53 11.17 -8.34 -13.52
CA GLU A 53 11.57 -7.64 -14.75
C GLU A 53 11.76 -6.13 -14.51
N ILE A 54 12.61 -5.81 -13.52
CA ILE A 54 12.84 -4.45 -13.08
C ILE A 54 13.49 -3.65 -14.21
N GLU A 55 12.92 -2.48 -14.49
CA GLU A 55 13.42 -1.52 -15.46
C GLU A 55 13.68 -0.18 -14.76
N VAL A 56 14.93 0.18 -14.57
CA VAL A 56 15.31 1.49 -14.02
C VAL A 56 15.26 2.52 -15.12
N LEU A 57 14.39 3.52 -14.97
CA LEU A 57 14.16 4.58 -15.95
C LEU A 57 15.01 5.81 -15.67
N LYS A 58 15.29 6.08 -14.40
CA LYS A 58 16.12 7.18 -13.94
C LYS A 58 16.72 6.86 -12.58
N GLU A 59 17.97 7.29 -12.37
CA GLU A 59 18.63 7.29 -11.06
C GLU A 59 19.29 8.65 -10.81
N TRP A 60 19.23 9.13 -9.57
CA TRP A 60 19.94 10.32 -9.10
C TRP A 60 20.23 10.22 -7.61
N GLU A 61 21.08 11.09 -7.12
CA GLU A 61 21.36 11.25 -5.70
C GLU A 61 20.88 12.62 -5.23
N GLU A 62 20.30 12.66 -4.03
CA GLU A 62 19.84 13.88 -3.37
C GLU A 62 20.03 13.72 -1.86
N ASP A 63 20.74 14.64 -1.22
CA ASP A 63 20.97 14.66 0.23
C ASP A 63 21.48 13.33 0.82
N GLY A 64 22.38 12.64 0.12
CA GLY A 64 22.93 11.36 0.54
C GLY A 64 22.00 10.16 0.33
N VAL A 65 20.91 10.35 -0.38
CA VAL A 65 19.95 9.31 -0.75
C VAL A 65 20.07 8.99 -2.23
N VAL A 66 20.11 7.70 -2.56
CA VAL A 66 19.98 7.21 -3.94
C VAL A 66 18.49 7.06 -4.24
N LEU A 67 18.05 7.67 -5.33
CA LEU A 67 16.65 7.68 -5.77
C LEU A 67 16.54 7.11 -7.18
N ARG A 68 15.51 6.27 -7.41
CA ARG A 68 15.26 5.63 -8.70
C ARG A 68 13.79 5.75 -9.10
N VAL A 69 13.53 6.19 -10.31
CA VAL A 69 12.25 5.91 -10.98
C VAL A 69 12.40 4.58 -11.70
N LEU A 70 11.54 3.64 -11.42
CA LEU A 70 11.59 2.32 -12.02
C LEU A 70 10.19 1.71 -12.23
N ARG A 71 10.14 0.63 -12.99
CA ARG A 71 8.94 -0.21 -13.16
C ARG A 71 9.26 -1.65 -12.83
N TYR A 72 8.28 -2.38 -12.31
CA TYR A 72 8.37 -3.82 -12.09
C TYR A 72 7.09 -4.52 -12.57
N ARG A 73 7.21 -5.77 -13.00
CA ARG A 73 6.07 -6.57 -13.45
C ARG A 73 5.19 -6.99 -12.27
N ILE A 74 3.87 -6.76 -12.41
CA ILE A 74 2.88 -7.17 -11.41
C ILE A 74 2.11 -8.42 -11.82
N GLY A 75 2.07 -8.78 -13.11
CA GLY A 75 1.40 -9.96 -13.64
C GLY A 75 1.34 -9.93 -15.16
N VAL A 76 0.59 -10.88 -15.72
CA VAL A 76 0.25 -10.91 -17.14
C VAL A 76 -1.27 -10.81 -17.28
N PHE A 77 -1.73 -9.68 -17.79
CA PHE A 77 -3.14 -9.38 -17.98
C PHE A 77 -3.51 -9.67 -19.44
N LYS A 78 -4.22 -10.78 -19.67
CA LYS A 78 -4.64 -11.21 -21.01
C LYS A 78 -3.48 -11.22 -22.04
N GLY A 79 -2.35 -11.81 -21.66
CA GLY A 79 -1.16 -11.92 -22.51
C GLY A 79 -0.27 -10.70 -22.56
N THR A 80 -0.66 -9.58 -21.89
CA THR A 80 0.16 -8.37 -21.77
C THR A 80 0.82 -8.29 -20.39
N LYS A 81 2.13 -8.10 -20.37
CA LYS A 81 2.87 -7.88 -19.12
C LYS A 81 2.45 -6.55 -18.50
N ALA A 82 1.75 -6.62 -17.37
CA ALA A 82 1.35 -5.45 -16.62
C ALA A 82 2.46 -5.04 -15.66
N LYS A 83 2.79 -3.75 -15.61
CA LYS A 83 3.87 -3.18 -14.80
C LYS A 83 3.31 -2.14 -13.83
N MET A 84 3.99 -2.00 -12.69
CA MET A 84 3.78 -0.93 -11.72
C MET A 84 5.00 0.00 -11.76
N ALA A 85 4.77 1.29 -11.97
CA ALA A 85 5.80 2.28 -11.84
C ALA A 85 5.91 2.77 -10.40
N CYS A 86 7.09 3.21 -9.98
CA CYS A 86 7.34 3.65 -8.61
C CYS A 86 8.58 4.53 -8.52
N VAL A 87 8.72 5.19 -7.37
CA VAL A 87 9.98 5.81 -6.95
C VAL A 87 10.53 5.02 -5.78
N TYR A 88 11.77 4.59 -5.88
CA TYR A 88 12.51 3.89 -4.85
C TYR A 88 13.64 4.76 -4.32
N GLY A 89 13.81 4.81 -3.00
CA GLY A 89 14.88 5.58 -2.35
C GLY A 89 15.48 4.86 -1.17
N PHE A 90 16.80 5.01 -0.97
CA PHE A 90 17.53 4.44 0.17
C PHE A 90 18.78 5.26 0.47
N PRO A 91 19.27 5.31 1.73
CA PRO A 91 20.51 6.01 2.08
C PRO A 91 21.70 5.38 1.37
N LYS A 92 22.55 6.19 0.78
CA LYS A 92 23.76 5.74 0.07
C LYS A 92 24.67 4.93 1.01
N GLY A 93 25.02 3.72 0.59
CA GLY A 93 25.82 2.80 1.40
C GLY A 93 25.05 2.09 2.52
N GLY A 94 23.73 2.32 2.62
CA GLY A 94 22.86 1.64 3.59
C GLY A 94 22.88 0.12 3.42
N ARG A 95 22.69 -0.61 4.53
CA ARG A 95 22.65 -2.08 4.56
C ARG A 95 21.68 -2.56 5.60
N ARG A 96 20.98 -3.68 5.32
CA ARG A 96 19.97 -4.28 6.20
C ARG A 96 18.93 -3.26 6.69
N LEU A 97 18.49 -2.40 5.77
CA LEU A 97 17.50 -1.37 6.03
C LEU A 97 16.10 -2.00 6.11
N PRO A 98 15.24 -1.57 7.02
CA PRO A 98 13.83 -1.92 6.92
C PRO A 98 13.25 -1.29 5.65
N GLY A 99 12.28 -2.00 5.04
CA GLY A 99 11.65 -1.59 3.79
C GLY A 99 10.23 -1.07 4.01
N LEU A 100 9.88 0.08 3.40
CA LEU A 100 8.54 0.66 3.47
C LEU A 100 7.93 0.77 2.08
N VAL A 101 6.66 0.34 1.92
CA VAL A 101 5.85 0.68 0.76
C VAL A 101 4.90 1.80 1.14
N GLN A 102 5.05 2.96 0.51
CA GLN A 102 4.13 4.08 0.56
C GLN A 102 3.10 3.95 -0.55
N ILE A 103 1.82 4.10 -0.19
CA ILE A 103 0.69 3.97 -1.11
C ILE A 103 -0.08 5.28 -1.11
N HIS A 104 -0.07 6.00 -2.23
CA HIS A 104 -0.77 7.28 -2.33
C HIS A 104 -2.30 7.11 -2.33
N GLY A 105 -3.02 8.18 -2.01
CA GLY A 105 -4.48 8.24 -2.07
C GLY A 105 -5.03 8.27 -3.49
N GLY A 106 -6.35 8.16 -3.61
CA GLY A 106 -7.03 8.23 -4.89
C GLY A 106 -6.80 9.56 -5.59
N GLY A 107 -6.63 9.51 -6.91
CA GLY A 107 -6.36 10.69 -7.70
C GLY A 107 -4.98 11.35 -7.49
N GLN A 108 -4.16 10.84 -6.58
CA GLN A 108 -2.80 11.32 -6.29
C GLN A 108 -1.75 10.62 -7.18
N TYR A 109 -0.50 10.58 -6.75
CA TYR A 109 0.65 10.08 -7.52
C TYR A 109 1.73 9.50 -6.60
N ALA A 110 2.59 8.64 -7.13
CA ALA A 110 3.82 8.27 -6.47
C ALA A 110 4.76 9.47 -6.44
N ASP A 111 5.29 9.83 -5.27
CA ASP A 111 6.13 10.99 -5.08
C ASP A 111 7.51 10.58 -4.57
N TYR A 112 8.56 11.22 -5.09
CA TYR A 112 9.92 10.98 -4.65
C TYR A 112 10.21 11.53 -3.25
N GLN A 113 9.43 12.50 -2.76
CA GLN A 113 9.62 13.08 -1.43
C GLN A 113 9.39 12.06 -0.31
N ALA A 114 8.43 11.14 -0.46
CA ALA A 114 8.20 10.10 0.53
C ALA A 114 9.40 9.13 0.67
N PRO A 115 9.95 8.53 -0.42
CA PRO A 115 11.20 7.76 -0.34
C PRO A 115 12.40 8.57 0.16
N LEU A 116 12.53 9.84 -0.24
CA LEU A 116 13.63 10.71 0.22
C LEU A 116 13.58 10.91 1.75
N THR A 117 12.40 11.26 2.28
CA THR A 117 12.20 11.47 3.72
C THR A 117 12.44 10.19 4.52
N ASN A 118 11.86 9.08 4.07
CA ASN A 118 12.06 7.79 4.75
C ASN A 118 13.53 7.33 4.71
N ALA A 119 14.21 7.54 3.58
CA ALA A 119 15.62 7.17 3.46
C ALA A 119 16.53 7.98 4.41
N LYS A 120 16.25 9.28 4.61
CA LYS A 120 16.95 10.11 5.62
C LYS A 120 16.75 9.59 7.05
N ARG A 121 15.71 8.78 7.28
CA ARG A 121 15.42 8.13 8.56
C ARG A 121 15.95 6.70 8.65
N GLY A 122 16.70 6.23 7.66
CA GLY A 122 17.30 4.90 7.65
C GLY A 122 16.42 3.79 7.09
N TYR A 123 15.44 4.11 6.26
CA TYR A 123 14.61 3.13 5.55
C TYR A 123 14.98 3.03 4.08
N ALA A 124 14.76 1.88 3.48
CA ALA A 124 14.57 1.77 2.04
C ALA A 124 13.07 1.89 1.74
N SER A 125 12.66 2.79 0.86
CA SER A 125 11.26 3.14 0.68
C SER A 125 10.84 3.14 -0.78
N LEU A 126 9.66 2.58 -1.05
CA LEU A 126 9.06 2.45 -2.37
C LEU A 126 7.72 3.19 -2.39
N SER A 127 7.61 4.28 -3.16
CA SER A 127 6.33 4.95 -3.44
C SER A 127 5.78 4.42 -4.75
N ILE A 128 4.64 3.71 -4.71
CA ILE A 128 4.06 3.04 -5.88
C ILE A 128 3.03 3.89 -6.61
N SER A 129 2.98 3.77 -7.93
CA SER A 129 2.07 4.52 -8.82
C SER A 129 0.87 3.67 -9.25
N TRP A 130 -0.05 3.37 -8.34
CA TRP A 130 -1.24 2.58 -8.71
C TRP A 130 -2.31 3.37 -9.49
N ALA A 131 -2.17 4.70 -9.61
CA ALA A 131 -2.96 5.56 -10.49
C ALA A 131 -2.24 5.94 -11.79
N GLY A 132 -1.09 5.35 -12.09
CA GLY A 132 -0.32 5.62 -13.30
C GLY A 132 0.41 6.96 -13.31
N ARG A 133 0.55 7.64 -12.18
CA ARG A 133 1.16 8.97 -12.08
C ARG A 133 2.38 8.97 -11.19
N ILE A 134 3.43 9.67 -11.64
CA ILE A 134 4.68 9.85 -10.88
C ILE A 134 5.08 11.32 -10.86
N SER A 135 5.59 11.78 -9.72
CA SER A 135 6.25 13.05 -9.53
C SER A 135 7.69 12.82 -9.05
N ALA A 136 8.66 13.11 -9.92
CA ALA A 136 10.08 13.08 -9.63
C ALA A 136 10.83 14.14 -10.45
N PRO A 137 11.99 14.65 -10.00
CA PRO A 137 12.76 15.67 -10.72
C PRO A 137 13.10 15.23 -12.14
N GLY A 138 12.66 16.02 -13.13
CA GLY A 138 12.89 15.74 -14.56
C GLY A 138 12.20 14.47 -15.08
N TYR A 139 11.30 13.87 -14.30
CA TYR A 139 10.53 12.69 -14.70
C TYR A 139 9.10 12.79 -14.20
N ARG A 140 8.18 13.00 -15.12
CA ARG A 140 6.74 13.05 -14.82
C ARG A 140 5.98 12.35 -15.93
N VAL A 141 4.96 11.59 -15.58
CA VAL A 141 4.01 11.11 -16.58
C VAL A 141 3.30 12.32 -17.17
N SER A 142 3.27 12.41 -18.49
CA SER A 142 2.65 13.52 -19.21
C SER A 142 1.18 13.69 -18.79
N PRO A 143 0.74 14.93 -18.50
CA PRO A 143 -0.68 15.19 -18.24
C PRO A 143 -1.62 14.69 -19.36
N ASN A 144 -1.16 14.72 -20.61
CA ASN A 144 -1.94 14.22 -21.74
C ASN A 144 -2.10 12.69 -21.72
N GLU A 145 -1.09 11.94 -21.30
CA GLU A 145 -1.18 10.48 -21.12
C GLU A 145 -2.11 10.11 -19.97
N VAL A 146 -2.00 10.82 -18.85
CA VAL A 146 -2.94 10.67 -17.73
C VAL A 146 -4.37 10.99 -18.17
N LYS A 147 -4.57 12.03 -18.96
CA LYS A 147 -5.87 12.40 -19.52
C LYS A 147 -6.47 11.28 -20.37
N LEU A 148 -5.67 10.59 -21.18
CA LEU A 148 -6.13 9.44 -21.97
C LEU A 148 -6.72 8.34 -21.07
N PHE A 149 -6.06 8.05 -19.94
CA PHE A 149 -6.57 7.11 -18.94
C PHE A 149 -7.92 7.57 -18.35
N TRP A 150 -8.01 8.84 -17.92
CA TRP A 150 -9.22 9.39 -17.32
C TRP A 150 -10.38 9.47 -18.32
N GLU A 151 -10.11 9.72 -19.59
CA GLU A 151 -11.10 9.80 -20.66
C GLU A 151 -11.43 8.44 -21.30
N GLY A 152 -10.70 7.38 -20.93
CA GLY A 152 -10.90 6.04 -21.49
C GLY A 152 -10.63 5.95 -23.00
N LYS A 153 -9.63 6.68 -23.49
CA LYS A 153 -9.23 6.69 -24.90
C LYS A 153 -8.45 5.43 -25.30
N THR A 154 -9.05 4.26 -25.12
CA THR A 154 -8.43 2.94 -25.28
C THR A 154 -7.84 2.65 -26.64
N LYS A 155 -8.27 3.38 -27.68
CA LYS A 155 -7.76 3.26 -29.05
C LYS A 155 -6.49 4.10 -29.31
N ASP A 156 -6.14 5.03 -28.41
CA ASP A 156 -4.92 5.80 -28.56
C ASP A 156 -3.70 4.90 -28.23
N PRO A 157 -2.67 4.86 -29.12
CA PRO A 157 -1.48 4.03 -28.88
C PRO A 157 -0.77 4.30 -27.55
N ARG A 158 -0.91 5.52 -27.00
CA ARG A 158 -0.33 5.93 -25.70
C ARG A 158 -1.12 5.42 -24.51
N TYR A 159 -2.33 4.85 -24.70
CA TYR A 159 -3.16 4.29 -23.64
C TYR A 159 -2.51 3.08 -22.91
N LYS A 160 -1.38 2.61 -23.37
CA LYS A 160 -0.53 1.59 -22.71
C LYS A 160 -0.16 1.94 -21.27
N VAL A 161 -0.36 3.18 -20.85
CA VAL A 161 -0.22 3.64 -19.46
C VAL A 161 -0.85 2.69 -18.44
N THR A 162 -2.01 2.09 -18.73
CA THR A 162 -2.68 1.13 -17.83
C THR A 162 -1.82 -0.09 -17.54
N THR A 163 -1.17 -0.66 -18.55
CA THR A 163 -0.36 -1.87 -18.41
C THR A 163 1.12 -1.59 -18.14
N ASP A 164 1.59 -0.40 -18.51
CA ASP A 164 3.01 -0.05 -18.40
C ASP A 164 3.36 0.75 -17.14
N TRP A 165 2.38 1.40 -16.49
CA TRP A 165 2.59 2.35 -15.40
C TRP A 165 1.79 2.06 -14.14
N GLY A 166 0.92 1.04 -14.13
CA GLY A 166 0.08 0.70 -12.99
C GLY A 166 -1.15 1.57 -12.82
N ALA A 167 -1.72 2.09 -13.94
CA ALA A 167 -2.93 2.91 -13.91
C ALA A 167 -4.18 2.07 -13.57
N LEU A 168 -4.31 1.67 -12.31
CA LEU A 168 -5.34 0.77 -11.79
C LEU A 168 -6.46 1.49 -11.02
N ASP A 169 -6.31 2.79 -10.74
CA ASP A 169 -7.34 3.60 -10.07
C ASP A 169 -8.55 3.80 -10.97
N ALA A 170 -9.52 2.91 -10.86
CA ALA A 170 -10.74 2.99 -11.63
C ALA A 170 -11.80 3.90 -10.98
N TYR A 171 -11.70 4.21 -9.69
CA TYR A 171 -12.65 5.08 -9.00
C TYR A 171 -12.60 6.53 -9.50
N HIS A 172 -11.40 7.04 -9.79
CA HIS A 172 -11.20 8.40 -10.29
C HIS A 172 -11.13 8.47 -11.82
N ALA A 173 -11.22 7.35 -12.53
CA ALA A 173 -11.28 7.31 -13.98
C ALA A 173 -12.75 7.32 -14.44
N PRO A 174 -13.29 8.41 -15.03
CA PRO A 174 -14.71 8.53 -15.35
C PRO A 174 -15.25 7.38 -16.21
N SER A 175 -14.43 6.85 -17.10
CA SER A 175 -14.78 5.72 -17.97
C SER A 175 -14.89 4.37 -17.23
N ARG A 176 -14.43 4.27 -15.99
CA ARG A 176 -14.35 3.03 -15.19
C ARG A 176 -15.13 3.10 -13.89
N ASN A 177 -15.36 4.30 -13.37
CA ASN A 177 -15.95 4.52 -12.03
C ASN A 177 -17.23 3.71 -11.80
N GLY A 178 -18.20 3.80 -12.71
CA GLY A 178 -19.47 3.06 -12.60
C GLY A 178 -19.27 1.53 -12.58
N LYS A 179 -18.26 1.02 -13.25
CA LYS A 179 -17.95 -0.42 -13.28
C LYS A 179 -17.27 -0.88 -12.01
N ASP A 180 -16.41 -0.04 -11.45
CA ASP A 180 -15.64 -0.38 -10.24
C ASP A 180 -16.51 -0.42 -8.97
N ALA A 181 -17.70 0.18 -9.00
CA ALA A 181 -18.72 0.02 -7.97
C ALA A 181 -19.40 -1.38 -7.96
N PHE A 182 -19.20 -2.18 -9.00
CA PHE A 182 -19.73 -3.54 -9.05
C PHE A 182 -18.88 -4.51 -8.22
N PRO A 183 -19.50 -5.53 -7.61
CA PRO A 183 -18.78 -6.55 -6.85
C PRO A 183 -17.89 -7.43 -7.74
N SER A 184 -18.28 -7.59 -8.98
CA SER A 184 -17.60 -8.38 -10.01
C SER A 184 -17.48 -7.53 -11.25
N ILE A 185 -16.27 -7.39 -11.77
CA ILE A 185 -15.97 -6.47 -12.88
C ILE A 185 -15.95 -7.23 -14.19
N PRO A 186 -16.69 -6.75 -15.21
CA PRO A 186 -16.63 -7.27 -16.58
C PRO A 186 -15.22 -7.19 -17.16
N VAL A 187 -14.98 -8.02 -18.17
CA VAL A 187 -13.71 -8.01 -18.92
C VAL A 187 -13.48 -6.67 -19.60
N ALA A 188 -12.32 -6.10 -19.39
CA ALA A 188 -11.84 -4.89 -20.04
C ALA A 188 -10.33 -5.01 -20.34
N GLU A 189 -9.77 -4.08 -21.08
CA GLU A 189 -8.35 -4.09 -21.45
C GLU A 189 -7.40 -4.02 -20.25
N TRP A 190 -7.84 -3.39 -19.16
CA TRP A 190 -7.07 -3.18 -17.94
C TRP A 190 -7.29 -4.26 -16.86
N THR A 191 -8.14 -5.27 -17.11
CA THR A 191 -8.47 -6.32 -16.13
C THR A 191 -7.57 -7.54 -16.26
N LEU A 192 -7.44 -8.30 -15.17
CA LEU A 192 -6.66 -9.53 -15.13
C LEU A 192 -7.39 -10.68 -15.82
N ASP A 193 -8.60 -10.98 -15.37
CA ASP A 193 -9.37 -12.14 -15.82
C ASP A 193 -10.06 -11.91 -17.15
N SER A 194 -10.21 -12.98 -17.93
CA SER A 194 -10.96 -13.01 -19.18
C SER A 194 -12.43 -13.36 -19.00
N ILE A 195 -12.89 -13.35 -17.77
CA ILE A 195 -14.30 -13.46 -17.35
C ILE A 195 -14.64 -12.34 -16.40
N GLU A 196 -15.91 -12.09 -16.15
CA GLU A 196 -16.34 -11.21 -15.07
C GLU A 196 -15.91 -11.78 -13.72
N SER A 197 -15.21 -10.98 -12.89
CA SER A 197 -14.57 -11.48 -11.68
C SER A 197 -14.32 -10.36 -10.65
N PRO A 198 -14.39 -10.65 -9.33
CA PRO A 198 -13.88 -9.75 -8.30
C PRO A 198 -12.38 -9.45 -8.42
N ARG A 199 -11.59 -10.34 -9.04
CA ARG A 199 -10.16 -10.15 -9.27
C ARG A 199 -9.86 -9.07 -10.33
N ASN A 200 -10.87 -8.63 -11.07
CA ASN A 200 -10.78 -7.50 -11.99
C ASN A 200 -10.99 -6.14 -11.30
N ASN A 201 -11.40 -6.14 -10.03
CA ASN A 201 -11.62 -4.93 -9.26
C ASN A 201 -10.29 -4.22 -8.96
N SER A 202 -10.26 -2.88 -9.02
CA SER A 202 -9.04 -2.11 -8.81
C SER A 202 -8.43 -2.29 -7.42
N TRP A 203 -9.23 -2.56 -6.38
CA TRP A 203 -8.70 -2.89 -5.05
C TRP A 203 -7.86 -4.17 -5.06
N PHE A 204 -8.34 -5.21 -5.75
CA PHE A 204 -7.60 -6.45 -5.90
C PHE A 204 -6.32 -6.25 -6.71
N LEU A 205 -6.43 -5.60 -7.89
CA LEU A 205 -5.29 -5.39 -8.80
C LEU A 205 -4.22 -4.49 -8.18
N ALA A 206 -4.62 -3.42 -7.49
CA ALA A 206 -3.67 -2.55 -6.79
C ALA A 206 -2.98 -3.29 -5.63
N THR A 207 -3.72 -4.06 -4.83
CA THR A 207 -3.15 -4.90 -3.75
C THR A 207 -2.16 -5.93 -4.30
N LEU A 208 -2.46 -6.55 -5.43
CA LEU A 208 -1.53 -7.44 -6.15
C LEU A 208 -0.23 -6.70 -6.48
N GLY A 209 -0.34 -5.47 -7.01
CA GLY A 209 0.80 -4.61 -7.30
C GLY A 209 1.64 -4.28 -6.06
N VAL A 210 0.99 -3.93 -4.92
CA VAL A 210 1.67 -3.67 -3.64
C VAL A 210 2.43 -4.90 -3.14
N ARG A 211 1.81 -6.09 -3.18
CA ARG A 211 2.44 -7.34 -2.77
C ARG A 211 3.67 -7.68 -3.62
N ARG A 212 3.65 -7.35 -4.93
CA ARG A 212 4.82 -7.44 -5.81
C ARG A 212 5.87 -6.38 -5.45
N GLY A 213 5.46 -5.19 -5.01
CA GLY A 213 6.35 -4.15 -4.47
C GLY A 213 7.09 -4.61 -3.20
N LEU A 214 6.42 -5.34 -2.31
CA LEU A 214 7.09 -6.00 -1.17
C LEU A 214 8.13 -7.01 -1.63
N THR A 215 7.88 -7.76 -2.72
CA THR A 215 8.86 -8.67 -3.32
C THR A 215 10.04 -7.89 -3.93
N PHE A 216 9.78 -6.72 -4.51
CA PHE A 216 10.85 -5.84 -4.99
C PHE A 216 11.77 -5.45 -3.81
N LEU A 217 11.21 -4.92 -2.72
CA LEU A 217 12.00 -4.53 -1.54
C LEU A 217 12.76 -5.72 -0.94
N GLU A 218 12.11 -6.86 -0.76
CA GLU A 218 12.72 -8.08 -0.20
C GLU A 218 13.97 -8.54 -0.99
N ARG A 219 14.04 -8.23 -2.28
CA ARG A 219 15.15 -8.62 -3.18
C ARG A 219 16.23 -7.57 -3.33
N GLN A 220 16.07 -6.38 -2.73
CA GLN A 220 17.12 -5.36 -2.81
C GLN A 220 18.26 -5.70 -1.85
N PRO A 221 19.53 -5.57 -2.29
CA PRO A 221 20.70 -5.95 -1.48
C PRO A 221 20.85 -5.12 -0.20
N GLU A 222 20.35 -3.90 -0.18
CA GLU A 222 20.36 -3.00 0.97
C GLU A 222 19.24 -3.26 1.98
N VAL A 223 18.22 -4.06 1.66
CA VAL A 223 17.02 -4.25 2.47
C VAL A 223 17.11 -5.50 3.35
N ASP A 224 16.62 -5.40 4.59
CA ASP A 224 16.26 -6.57 5.40
C ASP A 224 14.82 -6.99 5.07
N GLY A 225 14.66 -8.03 4.26
CA GLY A 225 13.36 -8.53 3.84
C GLY A 225 12.46 -9.05 4.97
N ASN A 226 12.98 -9.17 6.21
CA ASN A 226 12.19 -9.52 7.39
C ASN A 226 11.59 -8.30 8.10
N GLN A 227 11.92 -7.08 7.68
CA GLN A 227 11.49 -5.82 8.28
C GLN A 227 10.77 -4.96 7.23
N LEU A 228 9.59 -5.39 6.79
CA LEU A 228 8.80 -4.70 5.78
C LEU A 228 7.55 -4.08 6.38
N GLY A 229 7.24 -2.83 5.99
CA GLY A 229 6.06 -2.09 6.39
C GLY A 229 5.28 -1.53 5.21
N VAL A 230 4.00 -1.21 5.47
CA VAL A 230 3.11 -0.56 4.49
C VAL A 230 2.36 0.58 5.14
N TYR A 231 2.20 1.69 4.41
CA TYR A 231 1.40 2.83 4.88
C TYR A 231 0.82 3.61 3.71
N GLY A 232 -0.21 4.37 3.98
CA GLY A 232 -0.81 5.25 2.97
C GLY A 232 -2.04 5.97 3.47
N HIS A 233 -2.45 6.98 2.70
CA HIS A 233 -3.58 7.84 3.00
C HIS A 233 -4.78 7.52 2.13
N SER A 234 -6.00 7.65 2.68
CA SER A 234 -7.25 7.50 1.94
C SER A 234 -7.37 6.13 1.27
N MET A 235 -7.49 6.06 -0.03
CA MET A 235 -7.44 4.81 -0.79
C MET A 235 -6.12 4.05 -0.54
N GLY A 236 -5.01 4.76 -0.31
CA GLY A 236 -3.75 4.15 0.13
C GLY A 236 -3.83 3.54 1.52
N GLY A 237 -4.62 4.13 2.42
CA GLY A 237 -4.92 3.55 3.73
C GLY A 237 -5.69 2.23 3.60
N LYS A 238 -6.71 2.19 2.75
CA LYS A 238 -7.43 0.96 2.40
C LYS A 238 -6.48 -0.10 1.82
N LEU A 239 -5.66 0.26 0.85
CA LEU A 239 -4.69 -0.66 0.26
C LEU A 239 -3.65 -1.16 1.28
N SER A 240 -3.31 -0.35 2.29
CA SER A 240 -2.45 -0.79 3.41
C SER A 240 -3.11 -1.88 4.24
N VAL A 241 -4.41 -1.77 4.54
CA VAL A 241 -5.20 -2.82 5.22
C VAL A 241 -5.29 -4.07 4.36
N LEU A 242 -5.67 -3.94 3.09
CA LEU A 242 -5.78 -5.07 2.16
C LEU A 242 -4.45 -5.82 2.01
N THR A 243 -3.34 -5.09 1.98
CA THR A 243 -2.00 -5.68 1.88
C THR A 243 -1.59 -6.36 3.18
N ALA A 244 -1.75 -5.71 4.33
CA ALA A 244 -1.40 -6.28 5.63
C ALA A 244 -2.18 -7.58 5.92
N GLY A 245 -3.44 -7.66 5.51
CA GLY A 245 -4.25 -8.87 5.64
C GLY A 245 -3.84 -9.98 4.65
N SER A 246 -3.35 -9.64 3.46
CA SER A 246 -3.05 -10.61 2.41
C SER A 246 -1.59 -11.02 2.30
N ASP A 247 -0.65 -10.34 2.99
CA ASP A 247 0.78 -10.61 2.90
C ASP A 247 1.46 -10.65 4.27
N LYS A 248 1.86 -11.83 4.71
CA LYS A 248 2.48 -12.06 6.03
C LYS A 248 3.90 -11.50 6.18
N ARG A 249 4.49 -10.96 5.11
CA ARG A 249 5.76 -10.24 5.15
C ARG A 249 5.62 -8.85 5.73
N VAL A 250 4.42 -8.29 5.77
CA VAL A 250 4.14 -7.02 6.45
C VAL A 250 4.34 -7.22 7.95
N LYS A 251 5.27 -6.47 8.54
CA LYS A 251 5.62 -6.49 9.97
C LYS A 251 5.08 -5.29 10.73
N ALA A 252 4.71 -4.22 10.03
CA ALA A 252 4.01 -3.08 10.60
C ALA A 252 3.17 -2.39 9.51
N ALA A 253 1.99 -1.87 9.89
CA ALA A 253 1.11 -1.17 8.96
C ALA A 253 0.56 0.12 9.58
N VAL A 254 0.39 1.15 8.74
CA VAL A 254 -0.21 2.43 9.16
C VAL A 254 -1.21 2.91 8.09
N PRO A 255 -2.46 2.43 8.13
CA PRO A 255 -3.54 2.99 7.33
C PRO A 255 -4.00 4.35 7.89
N SER A 256 -4.02 5.37 7.04
CA SER A 256 -4.55 6.69 7.34
C SER A 256 -5.82 6.95 6.54
N CYS A 257 -6.88 7.38 7.21
CA CYS A 257 -8.14 7.83 6.60
C CYS A 257 -8.80 6.78 5.68
N GLY A 258 -8.67 5.48 5.97
CA GLY A 258 -9.25 4.43 5.14
C GLY A 258 -9.00 3.01 5.63
N GLY A 259 -9.67 2.05 5.00
CA GLY A 259 -9.46 0.62 5.26
C GLY A 259 -10.32 0.01 6.37
N ILE A 260 -11.37 0.71 6.81
CA ILE A 260 -12.22 0.29 7.92
C ILE A 260 -13.73 0.42 7.64
N SER A 261 -14.13 1.03 6.54
CA SER A 261 -15.51 1.50 6.36
C SER A 261 -16.33 0.78 5.27
N ASP A 262 -15.82 -0.27 4.67
CA ASP A 262 -16.52 -1.05 3.62
C ASP A 262 -17.63 -2.00 4.15
N ARG A 263 -17.96 -1.92 5.43
CA ARG A 263 -18.90 -2.85 6.09
C ARG A 263 -20.32 -2.79 5.57
N TYR A 264 -20.68 -1.65 5.00
CA TYR A 264 -22.05 -1.35 4.59
C TYR A 264 -22.23 -1.44 3.07
N SER A 265 -21.35 -2.18 2.38
CA SER A 265 -21.56 -2.49 0.97
C SER A 265 -22.85 -3.28 0.78
N PHE A 266 -23.68 -2.86 -0.18
CA PHE A 266 -24.92 -3.54 -0.53
C PHE A 266 -24.69 -4.89 -1.25
N SER A 267 -23.44 -5.22 -1.61
CA SER A 267 -23.12 -6.45 -2.30
C SER A 267 -22.45 -7.47 -1.39
N PRO A 268 -23.11 -8.63 -1.11
CA PRO A 268 -22.49 -9.72 -0.36
C PRO A 268 -21.18 -10.23 -1.01
N LEU A 269 -21.10 -10.25 -2.32
CA LEU A 269 -19.90 -10.68 -3.04
C LEU A 269 -18.72 -9.70 -2.82
N HIS A 270 -18.98 -8.38 -2.84
CA HIS A 270 -17.96 -7.38 -2.51
C HIS A 270 -17.46 -7.56 -1.07
N LEU A 271 -18.39 -7.69 -0.12
CA LEU A 271 -18.05 -7.92 1.30
C LEU A 271 -17.23 -9.19 1.50
N ALA A 272 -17.51 -10.25 0.73
CA ALA A 272 -16.81 -11.52 0.85
C ALA A 272 -15.45 -11.58 0.14
N THR A 273 -15.13 -10.64 -0.76
CA THR A 273 -13.95 -10.75 -1.64
C THR A 273 -12.95 -9.60 -1.53
N VAL A 274 -13.35 -8.35 -1.80
CA VAL A 274 -12.42 -7.21 -1.98
C VAL A 274 -12.61 -6.08 -0.97
N SER A 275 -13.55 -6.22 -0.03
CA SER A 275 -13.79 -5.25 1.03
C SER A 275 -12.77 -5.35 2.17
N ASP A 276 -12.85 -4.43 3.13
CA ASP A 276 -11.95 -4.38 4.29
C ASP A 276 -12.08 -5.57 5.25
N PRO A 277 -13.30 -6.03 5.65
CA PRO A 277 -13.48 -7.04 6.68
C PRO A 277 -12.73 -8.37 6.45
N PRO A 278 -12.70 -8.98 5.25
CA PRO A 278 -11.93 -10.20 5.04
C PRO A 278 -10.43 -10.01 5.27
N SER A 279 -9.89 -8.83 4.88
CA SER A 279 -8.48 -8.51 5.10
C SER A 279 -8.18 -8.21 6.56
N LEU A 280 -9.04 -7.44 7.26
CA LEU A 280 -8.90 -7.15 8.69
C LEU A 280 -8.78 -8.44 9.52
N LYS A 281 -9.62 -9.44 9.27
CA LYS A 281 -9.58 -10.75 9.93
C LYS A 281 -8.27 -11.53 9.77
N ASN A 282 -7.43 -11.13 8.84
CA ASN A 282 -6.16 -11.77 8.54
C ASN A 282 -4.93 -10.96 9.00
N ILE A 283 -5.11 -9.75 9.56
CA ILE A 283 -4.01 -8.91 10.03
C ILE A 283 -3.43 -9.48 11.33
N THR A 284 -2.14 -9.81 11.31
CA THR A 284 -1.39 -10.32 12.47
C THR A 284 -0.25 -9.41 12.89
N CYS A 285 0.14 -8.45 12.04
CA CYS A 285 1.19 -7.49 12.34
C CYS A 285 0.69 -6.34 13.23
N PRO A 286 1.58 -5.62 13.92
CA PRO A 286 1.28 -4.33 14.53
C PRO A 286 0.65 -3.36 13.54
N ILE A 287 -0.43 -2.67 13.95
CA ILE A 287 -1.16 -1.73 13.09
C ILE A 287 -1.61 -0.48 13.85
N LEU A 288 -1.36 0.69 13.26
CA LEU A 288 -1.80 1.98 13.76
C LEU A 288 -2.82 2.59 12.80
N PHE A 289 -4.07 2.70 13.24
CA PHE A 289 -5.13 3.39 12.49
C PHE A 289 -5.08 4.90 12.79
N LEU A 290 -5.02 5.71 11.73
CA LEU A 290 -5.09 7.16 11.79
C LEU A 290 -6.44 7.59 11.22
N SER A 291 -7.38 7.94 12.13
CA SER A 291 -8.78 8.19 11.75
C SER A 291 -9.27 9.51 12.36
N PRO A 292 -9.39 10.59 11.56
CA PRO A 292 -9.94 11.87 12.03
C PRO A 292 -11.40 11.73 12.44
N SER A 293 -11.85 12.63 13.32
CA SER A 293 -13.22 12.58 13.87
C SER A 293 -14.32 12.77 12.82
N ASN A 294 -14.05 13.47 11.72
CA ASN A 294 -15.03 13.81 10.68
C ASN A 294 -14.69 13.21 9.30
N ASP A 295 -14.00 12.07 9.28
CA ASP A 295 -13.64 11.40 8.02
C ASP A 295 -14.85 10.68 7.43
N PHE A 296 -15.05 10.82 6.11
CA PHE A 296 -16.10 10.15 5.36
C PHE A 296 -15.69 8.74 4.87
N HIS A 297 -14.38 8.47 4.75
CA HIS A 297 -13.84 7.24 4.18
C HIS A 297 -13.20 6.32 5.24
N GLY A 298 -12.45 6.86 6.19
CA GLY A 298 -11.89 6.15 7.35
C GLY A 298 -12.67 6.48 8.62
N ARG A 299 -13.98 6.21 8.64
CA ARG A 299 -14.91 6.68 9.68
C ARG A 299 -14.57 6.12 11.05
N ILE A 300 -14.39 7.01 12.02
CA ILE A 300 -14.04 6.64 13.40
C ILE A 300 -15.07 5.68 14.03
N ASN A 301 -16.33 5.81 13.66
CA ASN A 301 -17.42 4.96 14.17
C ASN A 301 -17.30 3.48 13.75
N ASP A 302 -16.52 3.18 12.71
CA ASP A 302 -16.29 1.82 12.23
C ASP A 302 -15.07 1.16 12.89
N LEU A 303 -14.27 1.93 13.64
CA LEU A 303 -13.02 1.45 14.25
C LEU A 303 -13.25 0.39 15.31
N GLU A 304 -14.23 0.54 16.19
CA GLU A 304 -14.49 -0.41 17.26
C GLU A 304 -14.67 -1.83 16.70
N THR A 305 -15.54 -1.98 15.72
CA THR A 305 -15.76 -3.28 15.06
C THR A 305 -14.51 -3.75 14.31
N SER A 306 -13.80 -2.84 13.66
CA SER A 306 -12.60 -3.18 12.88
C SER A 306 -11.47 -3.71 13.76
N VAL A 307 -11.21 -3.09 14.92
CA VAL A 307 -10.15 -3.55 15.84
C VAL A 307 -10.52 -4.86 16.55
N GLN A 308 -11.79 -5.17 16.69
CA GLN A 308 -12.26 -6.47 17.20
C GLN A 308 -12.03 -7.62 16.20
N GLU A 309 -12.01 -7.31 14.91
CA GLU A 309 -11.81 -8.33 13.86
C GLU A 309 -10.36 -8.73 13.65
N ILE A 310 -9.38 -7.87 13.95
CA ILE A 310 -7.98 -8.14 13.69
C ILE A 310 -7.41 -9.18 14.68
N GLN A 311 -6.48 -10.00 14.19
CA GLN A 311 -5.80 -10.99 15.02
C GLN A 311 -4.63 -10.40 15.83
N SER A 312 -4.07 -9.29 15.35
CA SER A 312 -2.98 -8.61 16.03
C SER A 312 -3.41 -8.12 17.41
N LYS A 313 -2.54 -8.33 18.41
CA LYS A 313 -2.70 -7.76 19.76
C LYS A 313 -2.07 -6.37 19.88
N ASN A 314 -1.24 -6.00 18.90
CA ASN A 314 -0.54 -4.72 18.85
C ASN A 314 -1.25 -3.79 17.87
N TRP A 315 -2.32 -3.17 18.32
CA TRP A 315 -3.01 -2.14 17.54
C TRP A 315 -3.15 -0.85 18.36
N ARG A 316 -3.19 0.27 17.64
CA ARG A 316 -3.47 1.60 18.19
C ARG A 316 -4.38 2.36 17.25
N VAL A 317 -5.06 3.35 17.82
CA VAL A 317 -5.83 4.34 17.09
C VAL A 317 -5.31 5.72 17.48
N SER A 318 -5.04 6.55 16.49
CA SER A 318 -4.82 7.99 16.67
C SER A 318 -5.96 8.73 16.00
N CYS A 319 -6.71 9.50 16.78
CA CYS A 319 -7.80 10.33 16.32
C CYS A 319 -7.36 11.79 16.33
N SER A 320 -7.46 12.47 15.19
CA SER A 320 -7.27 13.92 15.10
C SER A 320 -8.63 14.61 15.24
N PRO A 321 -8.93 15.25 16.39
CA PRO A 321 -10.21 15.92 16.61
C PRO A 321 -10.40 17.08 15.62
N HIS A 322 -11.66 17.31 15.21
CA HIS A 322 -12.05 18.37 14.28
C HIS A 322 -11.44 18.32 12.88
N HIS A 323 -10.64 17.30 12.56
CA HIS A 323 -10.13 17.09 11.21
C HIS A 323 -11.09 16.25 10.36
N ASN A 324 -11.07 16.57 9.06
CA ASN A 324 -11.78 15.83 8.03
C ASN A 324 -10.83 14.76 7.40
N HIS A 325 -11.07 14.43 6.14
CA HIS A 325 -10.29 13.48 5.35
C HIS A 325 -8.91 14.05 4.97
N GLN A 326 -8.01 14.16 5.95
CA GLN A 326 -6.65 14.68 5.74
C GLN A 326 -5.66 14.13 6.76
N ASP A 327 -4.39 14.07 6.39
CA ASP A 327 -3.31 13.82 7.31
C ASP A 327 -3.02 15.07 8.16
N SER A 328 -2.45 14.87 9.33
CA SER A 328 -2.06 15.93 10.26
C SER A 328 -0.63 15.69 10.74
N ALA A 329 0.05 16.74 11.23
CA ALA A 329 1.40 16.59 11.76
C ALA A 329 1.53 15.51 12.86
N PRO A 330 0.60 15.35 13.81
CA PRO A 330 0.61 14.23 14.74
C PRO A 330 0.53 12.86 14.06
N TYR A 331 -0.14 12.73 12.91
CA TYR A 331 -0.21 11.48 12.15
C TYR A 331 1.14 11.12 11.52
N GLU A 332 1.86 12.10 10.98
CA GLU A 332 3.20 11.88 10.45
C GLU A 332 4.16 11.41 11.56
N VAL A 333 4.15 12.08 12.70
CA VAL A 333 4.96 11.70 13.86
C VAL A 333 4.57 10.31 14.39
N GLY A 334 3.27 10.03 14.53
CA GLY A 334 2.77 8.72 14.95
C GLY A 334 3.19 7.60 14.01
N THR A 335 3.13 7.84 12.71
CA THR A 335 3.61 6.90 11.68
C THR A 335 5.09 6.60 11.83
N GLN A 336 5.90 7.63 12.05
CA GLN A 336 7.34 7.50 12.23
C GLN A 336 7.69 6.70 13.49
N ILE A 337 7.11 7.04 14.65
CA ILE A 337 7.33 6.34 15.91
C ILE A 337 6.91 4.86 15.78
N TRP A 338 5.79 4.59 15.08
CA TRP A 338 5.30 3.23 14.86
C TRP A 338 6.31 2.38 14.11
N PHE A 339 6.81 2.86 12.98
CA PHE A 339 7.80 2.11 12.21
C PHE A 339 9.16 2.02 12.90
N ASP A 340 9.63 3.10 13.53
CA ASP A 340 10.88 3.08 14.29
C ASP A 340 10.85 2.01 15.39
N SER A 341 9.74 1.91 16.10
CA SER A 341 9.59 0.90 17.17
C SER A 341 9.51 -0.53 16.60
N TYR A 342 8.67 -0.79 15.59
CA TYR A 342 8.39 -2.15 15.15
C TYR A 342 9.32 -2.68 14.06
N LEU A 343 9.97 -1.81 13.30
CA LEU A 343 10.87 -2.21 12.20
C LEU A 343 12.35 -1.95 12.51
N GLN A 344 12.68 -0.93 13.31
CA GLN A 344 14.06 -0.63 13.68
C GLN A 344 14.39 -1.02 15.12
N GLY A 345 13.38 -1.27 15.96
CA GLY A 345 13.57 -1.50 17.39
C GLY A 345 14.02 -0.26 18.16
N LEU A 346 13.73 0.93 17.61
CA LEU A 346 14.07 2.22 18.20
C LEU A 346 12.89 2.77 19.01
N GLY A 347 13.11 3.06 20.27
CA GLY A 347 12.07 3.58 21.16
C GLY A 347 10.97 2.56 21.47
N LYS A 348 9.93 3.04 22.13
CA LYS A 348 8.73 2.27 22.47
C LYS A 348 7.50 3.10 22.16
N VAL A 349 6.50 2.47 21.58
CA VAL A 349 5.19 3.13 21.43
C VAL A 349 4.57 3.29 22.80
N PRO A 350 4.20 4.51 23.22
CA PRO A 350 3.57 4.75 24.53
C PRO A 350 2.29 3.94 24.69
N ALA A 351 1.95 3.57 25.92
CA ALA A 351 0.70 2.89 26.21
C ALA A 351 -0.49 3.80 25.90
N THR A 352 -1.60 3.20 25.44
CA THR A 352 -2.84 3.95 25.27
C THR A 352 -3.32 4.49 26.62
N PRO A 353 -3.59 5.79 26.75
CA PRO A 353 -4.13 6.34 27.97
C PRO A 353 -5.43 5.65 28.40
N GLN A 354 -5.60 5.39 29.66
CA GLN A 354 -6.84 4.83 30.21
C GLN A 354 -7.75 5.96 30.68
N LEU A 355 -8.90 6.06 30.06
CA LEU A 355 -9.91 7.07 30.36
C LEU A 355 -11.08 6.42 31.11
N ASN A 356 -11.48 7.01 32.25
CA ASN A 356 -12.69 6.66 32.96
C ASN A 356 -13.63 7.87 32.99
N LEU A 357 -14.78 7.74 32.35
CA LEU A 357 -15.85 8.74 32.32
C LEU A 357 -16.92 8.40 33.36
N ILE A 358 -17.16 9.32 34.29
CA ILE A 358 -18.18 9.19 35.31
C ILE A 358 -19.32 10.15 34.98
N LEU A 359 -20.47 9.57 34.68
CA LEU A 359 -21.71 10.29 34.45
C LEU A 359 -22.62 10.03 35.65
N ALA A 360 -23.10 11.07 36.30
CA ALA A 360 -24.05 10.99 37.39
C ALA A 360 -25.19 11.99 37.18
N ASP A 361 -26.43 11.57 37.41
CA ASP A 361 -27.62 12.41 37.22
C ASP A 361 -27.51 13.71 38.01
N GLY A 362 -27.75 14.83 37.32
CA GLY A 362 -27.70 16.16 37.87
C GLY A 362 -26.33 16.70 38.27
N LYS A 363 -25.24 16.00 37.87
CA LYS A 363 -23.85 16.44 38.09
C LYS A 363 -23.12 16.64 36.77
N SER A 364 -22.11 17.50 36.78
CA SER A 364 -21.18 17.63 35.67
C SER A 364 -20.44 16.29 35.45
N PRO A 365 -20.23 15.86 34.19
CA PRO A 365 -19.37 14.75 33.89
C PRO A 365 -17.98 14.91 34.52
N ALA A 366 -17.46 13.83 35.07
CA ALA A 366 -16.08 13.79 35.56
C ALA A 366 -15.26 12.80 34.75
N VAL A 367 -14.03 13.16 34.43
CA VAL A 367 -13.09 12.32 33.69
C VAL A 367 -11.85 12.11 34.52
N SER A 368 -11.43 10.86 34.68
CA SER A 368 -10.08 10.53 35.17
C SER A 368 -9.28 9.87 34.05
N LEU A 369 -8.02 10.26 33.94
CA LEU A 369 -7.10 9.78 32.91
C LEU A 369 -5.83 9.24 33.59
N THR A 370 -5.42 8.03 33.18
CA THR A 370 -4.11 7.47 33.52
C THR A 370 -3.28 7.42 32.24
N VAL A 371 -2.12 8.06 32.25
CA VAL A 371 -1.19 8.16 31.12
C VAL A 371 0.05 7.29 31.36
N ASP A 372 0.77 7.00 30.27
CA ASP A 372 2.09 6.36 30.35
C ASP A 372 3.12 7.42 30.74
N GLU A 373 3.72 7.30 31.91
CA GLU A 373 4.71 8.24 32.43
C GLU A 373 6.15 7.85 32.05
N SER A 374 6.33 6.89 31.13
CA SER A 374 7.66 6.50 30.65
C SER A 374 8.38 7.61 29.87
N GLU A 375 7.64 8.60 29.39
CA GLU A 375 8.13 9.80 28.72
C GLU A 375 7.53 11.07 29.35
N GLU A 376 8.18 12.20 29.16
CA GLU A 376 7.69 13.49 29.67
C GLU A 376 6.38 13.90 28.98
N ILE A 377 5.35 14.20 29.77
CA ILE A 377 4.06 14.67 29.28
C ILE A 377 3.99 16.17 29.37
N SER A 378 3.98 16.84 28.23
CA SER A 378 3.92 18.30 28.17
C SER A 378 2.51 18.87 28.33
N SER A 379 1.48 18.15 27.86
CA SER A 379 0.08 18.56 27.99
C SER A 379 -0.86 17.35 27.91
N VAL A 380 -2.05 17.53 28.45
CA VAL A 380 -3.19 16.62 28.29
C VAL A 380 -4.41 17.45 27.93
N ASP A 381 -5.00 17.15 26.77
CA ASP A 381 -6.19 17.84 26.27
C ASP A 381 -7.37 16.88 26.22
N LEU A 382 -8.54 17.34 26.64
CA LEU A 382 -9.79 16.59 26.60
C LEU A 382 -10.71 17.22 25.54
N PHE A 383 -11.05 16.43 24.52
CA PHE A 383 -12.05 16.82 23.52
C PHE A 383 -13.36 16.14 23.82
N TYR A 384 -14.46 16.89 23.76
CA TYR A 384 -15.80 16.37 23.99
C TYR A 384 -16.80 16.99 23.01
N THR A 385 -17.91 16.31 22.80
CA THR A 385 -19.06 16.80 22.03
C THR A 385 -20.33 16.67 22.84
N GLN A 386 -21.30 17.51 22.58
CA GLN A 386 -22.65 17.45 23.16
C GLN A 386 -23.62 16.86 22.15
#